data_223cae7c0cd478abde1f7b5720dac189
#
_entry.id   223cae7c0cd478abde1f7b5720dac189
#
_cell.length_a   1.000
_cell.length_b   1.000
_cell.length_c   1.000
_cell.angle_alpha   90.00
_cell.angle_beta   90.00
_cell.angle_gamma   90.00
#
_symmetry.space_group_name_H-M   'P 1'
#
loop_
_entity.id
_entity.type
_entity.pdbx_description
1 polymer ?
#
loop_
_entity_poly.entity_id
_entity_poly.type
_entity_poly.pdbx_seq_one_letter_code
_entity_poly.pdbx_strand_id
1 'polypeptide(L)' 'MNGFERKRRWFFALCREKKFNIEECRSRACDKFGLSSFANIQEYQLDHLIDLLLEQKRKLISDY' A
#
# COMPACT_ATOMS: atom_id res chain seq x y z
N MET A 1 -16.47 -9.98 6.83
CA MET A 1 -15.58 -9.07 6.11
C MET A 1 -14.49 -9.88 5.42
N ASN A 2 -14.28 -9.67 4.16
CA ASN A 2 -13.28 -10.46 3.44
C ASN A 2 -11.88 -9.89 3.62
N GLY A 3 -10.88 -10.71 3.32
CA GLY A 3 -9.49 -10.32 3.51
C GLY A 3 -9.05 -9.15 2.64
N PHE A 4 -9.71 -9.00 1.50
CA PHE A 4 -9.38 -7.92 0.56
C PHE A 4 -9.65 -6.55 1.18
N GLU A 5 -10.83 -6.39 1.79
CA GLU A 5 -11.17 -5.12 2.43
C GLU A 5 -10.29 -4.83 3.62
N ARG A 6 -9.95 -5.85 4.38
CA ARG A 6 -9.07 -5.72 5.52
C ARG A 6 -7.70 -5.23 5.07
N LYS A 7 -7.18 -5.77 3.98
CA LYS A 7 -5.88 -5.36 3.45
C LYS A 7 -5.91 -3.95 2.92
N ARG A 8 -7.01 -3.55 2.29
CA ARG A 8 -7.14 -2.17 1.82
C ARG A 8 -7.07 -1.19 2.99
N ARG A 9 -7.78 -1.48 4.06
CA ARG A 9 -7.74 -0.63 5.25
C ARG A 9 -6.34 -0.58 5.85
N TRP A 10 -5.69 -1.71 5.90
CA TRP A 10 -4.34 -1.80 6.42
C TRP A 10 -3.38 -0.96 5.57
N PHE A 11 -3.51 -1.06 4.26
CA PHE A 11 -2.69 -0.28 3.36
C PHE A 11 -2.85 1.22 3.61
N PHE A 12 -4.10 1.68 3.72
CA PHE A 12 -4.35 3.09 3.98
C PHE A 12 -3.84 3.52 5.36
N ALA A 13 -3.99 2.66 6.34
CA ALA A 13 -3.48 2.95 7.68
C ALA A 13 -1.97 3.10 7.68
N LEU A 14 -1.27 2.25 6.94
CA LEU A 14 0.17 2.36 6.81
C LEU A 14 0.59 3.65 6.11
N CYS A 15 -0.15 4.04 5.09
CA CYS A 15 0.13 5.30 4.39
C CYS A 15 -0.02 6.48 5.33
N ARG A 16 -1.06 6.47 6.15
CA ARG A 16 -1.28 7.54 7.12
C ARG A 16 -0.19 7.57 8.17
N GLU A 17 0.22 6.40 8.62
CA GLU A 17 1.28 6.30 9.62
C GLU A 17 2.57 6.91 9.12
N LYS A 18 2.84 6.76 7.84
CA LYS A 18 4.01 7.35 7.21
C LYS A 18 3.78 8.77 6.73
N LYS A 19 2.60 9.31 6.97
CA LYS A 19 2.21 10.67 6.60
C LYS A 19 2.21 10.88 5.09
N PHE A 20 1.90 9.83 4.36
CA PHE A 20 1.73 9.93 2.91
C PHE A 20 0.33 10.42 2.58
N ASN A 21 0.21 11.14 1.47
CA ASN A 21 -1.08 11.53 0.95
C ASN A 21 -1.77 10.29 0.35
N ILE A 22 -3.00 10.02 0.79
CA ILE A 22 -3.72 8.82 0.36
C ILE A 22 -3.94 8.82 -1.15
N GLU A 23 -4.30 9.97 -1.72
CA GLU A 23 -4.52 10.07 -3.16
C GLU A 23 -3.25 9.78 -3.93
N GLU A 24 -2.13 10.26 -3.43
CA GLU A 24 -0.84 9.99 -4.05
C GLU A 24 -0.49 8.51 -3.99
N CYS A 25 -0.76 7.88 -2.85
CA CYS A 25 -0.53 6.44 -2.71
C CYS A 25 -1.34 5.65 -3.72
N ARG A 26 -2.61 6.01 -3.89
CA ARG A 26 -3.47 5.34 -4.85
C ARG A 26 -2.97 5.55 -6.27
N SER A 27 -2.57 6.77 -6.59
CA SER A 27 -2.06 7.10 -7.91
C SER A 27 -0.80 6.29 -8.23
N ARG A 28 0.11 6.20 -7.29
CA ARG A 28 1.35 5.45 -7.47
C ARG A 28 1.06 3.96 -7.65
N ALA A 29 0.11 3.44 -6.89
CA ALA A 29 -0.26 2.04 -7.02
C ALA A 29 -0.83 1.75 -8.41
N CYS A 30 -1.68 2.64 -8.90
CA CYS A 30 -2.23 2.50 -10.24
C CYS A 30 -1.14 2.53 -11.30
N ASP A 31 -0.19 3.44 -11.16
CA ASP A 31 0.94 3.52 -12.09
C ASP A 31 1.78 2.26 -12.07
N LYS A 32 2.04 1.75 -10.88
CA LYS A 32 2.89 0.59 -10.72
C LYS A 32 2.32 -0.65 -11.40
N PHE A 33 1.01 -0.82 -11.30
CA PHE A 33 0.35 -2.01 -11.83
C PHE A 33 -0.42 -1.76 -13.12
N GLY A 34 -0.34 -0.56 -13.66
CA GLY A 34 -1.04 -0.23 -14.90
C GLY A 34 -2.55 -0.26 -14.76
N LEU A 35 -3.06 0.16 -13.61
CA LEU A 35 -4.50 0.14 -13.35
C LEU A 35 -5.13 1.45 -13.78
N SER A 36 -6.34 1.37 -14.31
CA SER A 36 -7.11 2.57 -14.64
C SER A 36 -7.75 3.18 -13.40
N SER A 37 -7.95 2.38 -12.36
CA SER A 37 -8.55 2.83 -11.11
C SER A 37 -8.07 1.95 -9.98
N PHE A 38 -7.90 2.54 -8.79
CA PHE A 38 -7.50 1.77 -7.63
C PHE A 38 -8.52 0.70 -7.26
N ALA A 39 -9.77 0.91 -7.64
CA ALA A 39 -10.82 -0.09 -7.39
C ALA A 39 -10.55 -1.40 -8.12
N ASN A 40 -9.73 -1.37 -9.14
CA ASN A 40 -9.39 -2.56 -9.93
C ASN A 40 -8.22 -3.35 -9.34
N ILE A 41 -7.66 -2.90 -8.23
CA ILE A 41 -6.50 -3.57 -7.64
C ILE A 41 -6.87 -4.96 -7.13
N GLN A 42 -5.96 -5.90 -7.28
CA GLN A 42 -6.14 -7.27 -6.83
C GLN A 42 -5.54 -7.48 -5.45
N GLU A 43 -5.95 -8.55 -4.79
CA GLU A 43 -5.47 -8.84 -3.45
C GLU A 43 -3.95 -9.00 -3.40
N TYR A 44 -3.39 -9.73 -4.36
CA TYR A 44 -1.94 -9.95 -4.37
C TYR A 44 -1.16 -8.66 -4.60
N GLN A 45 -1.77 -7.71 -5.32
CA GLN A 45 -1.14 -6.41 -5.53
C GLN A 45 -1.12 -5.60 -4.24
N LEU A 46 -2.20 -5.68 -3.47
CA LEU A 46 -2.24 -5.04 -2.15
C LEU A 46 -1.19 -5.63 -1.22
N ASP A 47 -1.06 -6.95 -1.24
CA ASP A 47 -0.03 -7.62 -0.44
C ASP A 47 1.36 -7.09 -0.77
N HIS A 48 1.62 -6.92 -2.05
CA HIS A 48 2.91 -6.41 -2.50
C HIS A 48 3.16 -4.99 -2.00
N LEU A 49 2.14 -4.14 -2.11
CA LEU A 49 2.26 -2.75 -1.65
C LEU A 49 2.48 -2.69 -0.15
N ILE A 50 1.75 -3.50 0.60
CA ILE A 50 1.90 -3.55 2.05
C ILE A 50 3.31 -4.01 2.41
N ASP A 51 3.80 -5.02 1.73
CA ASP A 51 5.16 -5.51 1.93
C ASP A 51 6.20 -4.41 1.71
N LEU A 52 6.03 -3.64 0.65
CA LEU A 52 6.96 -2.54 0.36
C LEU A 52 6.97 -1.50 1.47
N LEU A 53 5.79 -1.18 1.99
CA LEU A 53 5.69 -0.21 3.08
C LEU A 53 6.34 -0.73 4.36
N LEU A 54 6.11 -1.99 4.67
CA LEU A 54 6.71 -2.60 5.84
C LEU A 54 8.21 -2.73 5.70
N GLU A 55 8.68 -3.02 4.50
CA GLU A 55 10.10 -3.14 4.23
C GLU A 55 10.82 -1.82 4.40
N GLN A 56 10.19 -0.73 3.97
CA GLN A 56 10.75 0.60 4.18
C GLN A 56 10.92 0.91 5.66
N LYS A 57 9.92 0.53 6.45
CA LYS A 57 9.99 0.72 7.89
C LYS A 57 11.14 -0.08 8.48
N ARG A 58 11.30 -1.31 8.01
CA ARG A 58 12.36 -2.20 8.47
C ARG A 58 13.73 -1.64 8.10
N LYS A 59 13.83 -1.10 6.90
CA LYS A 59 15.07 -0.52 6.40
C LYS A 59 15.52 0.65 7.25
N LEU A 60 14.57 1.49 7.65
CA LEU A 60 14.86 2.61 8.51
C LEU A 60 15.42 2.17 9.86
N ILE A 61 14.96 1.04 10.36
CA ILE A 61 15.42 0.51 11.63
C ILE A 61 16.80 -0.14 11.50
N SER A 62 17.04 -0.81 10.40
CA SER A 62 18.27 -1.58 10.22
C SER A 62 19.43 -0.72 9.71
N ASP A 63 19.23 0.55 9.54
CA ASP A 63 20.25 1.46 9.04
C ASP A 63 21.18 1.90 10.16
N TYR A 64 21.32 1.11 11.14
CA TYR A 64 22.23 1.38 12.23
C TYR A 64 23.36 0.42 12.20
#